data_a69a5497e36cb6dc9101c013478f7dd1
#
_entry.id   a69a5497e36cb6dc9101c013478f7dd1
#
_cell.length_a   1.000
_cell.length_b   1.000
_cell.length_c   1.000
_cell.angle_alpha   90.00
_cell.angle_beta   90.00
_cell.angle_gamma   90.00
#
_symmetry.space_group_name_H-M   'P 1'
#
loop_
_entity.id
_entity.type
_entity.pdbx_description
1 polymer ?
#
loop_
_entity_poly.entity_id
_entity_poly.type
_entity_poly.pdbx_seq_one_letter_code
_entity_poly.pdbx_strand_id
1 'polypeptide(L)'
;KVDKFQGDNRLEVHRIAGDGNGADDFGFGTIKFKDFGIQLDFYLLEDPFPTKIEILFRASIDLFFYQLIVNPVNGAGKKNIARWYKREGEDRGTWTEYIEHRAELPIPVETKAWYTLSILGRGSNFELYIKRKEEASSKKVCAWRDPKNLHPGGVMGIHTNQLQHYHIDNVKIYDKPTEVELNVESHEKLAAIWAN
;
A
#
# COMPACT_ATOMS: atom_id res chain seq x y z
N LYS A 1 -4.53 -9.74 -14.10
CA LYS A 1 -5.61 -9.76 -15.08
C LYS A 1 -6.41 -8.46 -14.99
N VAL A 2 -6.76 -7.85 -16.13
CA VAL A 2 -7.71 -6.72 -16.17
C VAL A 2 -9.08 -7.30 -16.46
N ASP A 3 -10.06 -6.99 -15.65
CA ASP A 3 -11.44 -7.48 -15.79
C ASP A 3 -12.46 -6.35 -15.63
N LYS A 4 -13.70 -6.63 -16.02
CA LYS A 4 -14.83 -5.72 -15.79
C LYS A 4 -15.53 -6.08 -14.49
N PHE A 5 -15.57 -5.13 -13.57
CA PHE A 5 -16.30 -5.25 -12.33
C PHE A 5 -17.25 -4.06 -12.17
N GLN A 6 -18.54 -4.32 -11.99
CA GLN A 6 -19.59 -3.29 -11.91
C GLN A 6 -19.60 -2.32 -13.11
N GLY A 7 -19.23 -2.82 -14.31
CA GLY A 7 -19.24 -2.05 -15.54
C GLY A 7 -17.94 -1.32 -15.89
N ASP A 8 -16.99 -1.24 -14.97
CA ASP A 8 -15.69 -0.59 -15.20
C ASP A 8 -14.58 -1.60 -15.49
N ASN A 9 -13.53 -1.16 -16.19
CA ASN A 9 -12.30 -1.93 -16.36
C ASN A 9 -11.43 -1.75 -15.13
N ARG A 10 -11.07 -2.86 -14.45
CA ARG A 10 -10.25 -2.84 -13.25
C ARG A 10 -9.20 -3.92 -13.30
N LEU A 11 -8.12 -3.70 -12.58
CA LEU A 11 -7.14 -4.74 -12.34
C LEU A 11 -7.69 -5.67 -11.25
N GLU A 12 -8.09 -6.86 -11.64
CA GLU A 12 -8.40 -7.93 -10.69
C GLU A 12 -7.11 -8.68 -10.38
N VAL A 13 -6.77 -8.68 -9.11
CA VAL A 13 -5.61 -9.42 -8.61
C VAL A 13 -6.12 -10.58 -7.78
N HIS A 14 -5.94 -11.78 -8.31
CA HIS A 14 -6.21 -13.00 -7.55
C HIS A 14 -5.21 -14.08 -7.92
N ARG A 15 -4.96 -14.94 -6.97
CA ARG A 15 -4.13 -16.11 -7.14
C ARG A 15 -4.93 -17.35 -6.76
N ILE A 16 -4.89 -18.36 -7.63
CA ILE A 16 -5.54 -19.65 -7.40
C ILE A 16 -4.59 -20.53 -6.58
N ALA A 17 -5.12 -21.17 -5.55
CA ALA A 17 -4.38 -22.15 -4.76
C ALA A 17 -3.89 -23.31 -5.65
N GLY A 18 -2.63 -23.68 -5.51
CA GLY A 18 -2.06 -24.84 -6.21
C GLY A 18 -0.81 -24.58 -7.03
N ASP A 19 -0.48 -23.33 -7.33
CA ASP A 19 0.65 -22.98 -8.20
C ASP A 19 2.00 -22.91 -7.48
N GLY A 20 2.09 -23.52 -6.32
CA GLY A 20 3.32 -23.49 -5.51
C GLY A 20 3.49 -22.20 -4.70
N ASN A 21 4.52 -22.15 -3.89
CA ASN A 21 4.83 -21.06 -2.95
C ASN A 21 5.38 -19.77 -3.62
N GLY A 22 5.00 -19.45 -4.86
CA GLY A 22 5.45 -18.25 -5.52
C GLY A 22 4.67 -17.01 -5.04
N ALA A 23 5.37 -15.96 -4.71
CA ALA A 23 4.84 -14.61 -4.65
C ALA A 23 5.01 -13.98 -6.04
N ASP A 24 4.01 -13.25 -6.51
CA ASP A 24 4.10 -12.54 -7.76
C ASP A 24 4.14 -11.03 -7.50
N ASP A 25 5.13 -10.36 -8.11
CA ASP A 25 5.31 -8.92 -8.02
C ASP A 25 4.89 -8.27 -9.35
N PHE A 26 3.98 -7.31 -9.29
CA PHE A 26 3.52 -6.56 -10.45
C PHE A 26 3.98 -5.11 -10.34
N GLY A 27 4.90 -4.68 -11.22
CA GLY A 27 5.35 -3.30 -11.28
C GLY A 27 4.35 -2.39 -12.02
N PHE A 28 4.18 -1.18 -11.53
CA PHE A 28 3.46 -0.11 -12.21
C PHE A 28 4.42 0.71 -13.08
N GLY A 29 4.81 0.19 -14.23
CA GLY A 29 5.73 0.85 -15.15
C GLY A 29 7.20 0.71 -14.76
N THR A 30 8.07 1.46 -15.44
CA THR A 30 9.54 1.38 -15.33
C THR A 30 10.17 2.63 -14.73
N ILE A 31 9.37 3.66 -14.42
CA ILE A 31 9.87 4.93 -13.89
C ILE A 31 10.30 4.73 -12.43
N LYS A 32 11.51 5.18 -12.11
CA LYS A 32 12.05 5.15 -10.76
C LYS A 32 11.77 6.46 -10.05
N PHE A 33 11.16 6.37 -8.88
CA PHE A 33 10.80 7.52 -8.06
C PHE A 33 11.70 7.60 -6.82
N LYS A 34 12.17 8.81 -6.49
CA LYS A 34 12.83 9.13 -5.21
C LYS A 34 11.79 9.64 -4.21
N ASP A 35 11.27 10.83 -4.49
CA ASP A 35 10.10 11.35 -3.82
C ASP A 35 8.88 10.98 -4.64
N PHE A 36 7.78 10.65 -3.99
CA PHE A 36 6.62 10.16 -4.70
C PHE A 36 5.32 10.31 -3.92
N GLY A 37 4.22 10.30 -4.64
CA GLY A 37 2.90 10.01 -4.13
C GLY A 37 2.29 8.82 -4.87
N ILE A 38 1.70 7.88 -4.14
CA ILE A 38 0.85 6.83 -4.71
C ILE A 38 -0.55 7.07 -4.19
N GLN A 39 -1.53 7.00 -5.07
CA GLN A 39 -2.93 6.92 -4.72
C GLN A 39 -3.58 5.82 -5.52
N LEU A 40 -4.34 4.98 -4.87
CA LEU A 40 -5.08 3.90 -5.51
C LEU A 40 -6.38 3.60 -4.76
N ASP A 41 -7.36 3.13 -5.50
CA ASP A 41 -8.56 2.54 -4.92
C ASP A 41 -8.41 1.03 -4.84
N PHE A 42 -8.87 0.44 -3.74
CA PHE A 42 -8.90 -1.01 -3.58
C PHE A 42 -10.21 -1.51 -3.00
N TYR A 43 -10.53 -2.73 -3.34
CA TYR A 43 -11.71 -3.45 -2.87
C TYR A 43 -11.29 -4.87 -2.50
N LEU A 44 -11.49 -5.24 -1.25
CA LEU A 44 -11.17 -6.58 -0.77
C LEU A 44 -12.38 -7.48 -0.95
N LEU A 45 -12.20 -8.59 -1.67
CA LEU A 45 -13.22 -9.61 -1.82
C LEU A 45 -13.35 -10.42 -0.53
N GLU A 46 -14.54 -10.94 -0.29
CA GLU A 46 -14.75 -11.92 0.77
C GLU A 46 -14.23 -13.27 0.29
N ASP A 47 -13.29 -13.81 1.05
CA ASP A 47 -12.72 -15.12 0.77
C ASP A 47 -12.54 -15.85 2.12
N PRO A 48 -12.60 -17.20 2.17
CA PRO A 48 -12.22 -17.97 3.35
C PRO A 48 -10.75 -17.74 3.78
N PHE A 49 -9.96 -17.09 2.93
CA PHE A 49 -8.54 -16.82 3.18
C PHE A 49 -8.28 -15.37 3.62
N PRO A 50 -7.14 -15.14 4.29
CA PRO A 50 -6.79 -13.83 4.82
C PRO A 50 -6.52 -12.82 3.70
N THR A 51 -7.53 -12.07 3.36
CA THR A 51 -7.43 -10.99 2.37
C THR A 51 -6.65 -9.83 2.98
N LYS A 52 -5.67 -9.32 2.25
CA LYS A 52 -4.88 -8.13 2.57
C LYS A 52 -4.45 -7.47 1.26
N ILE A 53 -4.11 -6.20 1.30
CA ILE A 53 -3.45 -5.55 0.17
C ILE A 53 -1.99 -5.29 0.50
N GLU A 54 -1.11 -5.52 -0.45
CA GLU A 54 0.33 -5.36 -0.32
C GLU A 54 0.87 -4.46 -1.44
N ILE A 55 1.41 -3.31 -1.06
CA ILE A 55 1.97 -2.32 -1.99
C ILE A 55 3.48 -2.29 -1.85
N LEU A 56 4.17 -2.44 -2.97
CA LEU A 56 5.61 -2.27 -3.07
C LEU A 56 5.96 -0.86 -3.51
N PHE A 57 7.00 -0.30 -2.94
CA PHE A 57 7.53 0.98 -3.39
C PHE A 57 9.05 1.03 -3.27
N ARG A 58 9.65 1.83 -4.16
CA ARG A 58 11.10 1.89 -4.36
C ARG A 58 11.73 0.51 -4.60
N ALA A 59 11.04 -0.32 -5.35
CA ALA A 59 11.50 -1.65 -5.68
C ALA A 59 12.60 -1.60 -6.74
N SER A 60 13.63 -2.42 -6.58
CA SER A 60 14.68 -2.67 -7.55
C SER A 60 14.54 -4.06 -8.17
N ILE A 61 15.23 -4.28 -9.27
CA ILE A 61 15.29 -5.60 -9.93
C ILE A 61 15.93 -6.67 -9.03
N ASP A 62 16.81 -6.24 -8.11
CA ASP A 62 17.52 -7.14 -7.19
C ASP A 62 16.70 -7.45 -5.93
N LEU A 63 15.40 -7.27 -5.99
CA LEU A 63 14.45 -7.55 -4.90
C LEU A 63 14.68 -6.74 -3.62
N PHE A 64 15.23 -5.55 -3.73
CA PHE A 64 15.27 -4.57 -2.66
C PHE A 64 14.03 -3.68 -2.74
N PHE A 65 13.22 -3.61 -1.70
CA PHE A 65 12.03 -2.77 -1.68
C PHE A 65 11.50 -2.50 -0.27
N TYR A 66 10.63 -1.50 -0.18
CA TYR A 66 9.71 -1.35 0.94
C TYR A 66 8.34 -1.93 0.58
N GLN A 67 7.67 -2.48 1.57
CA GLN A 67 6.33 -3.03 1.44
C GLN A 67 5.42 -2.49 2.53
N LEU A 68 4.26 -2.02 2.13
CA LEU A 68 3.14 -1.74 3.01
C LEU A 68 2.13 -2.87 2.89
N ILE A 69 1.69 -3.39 4.04
CA ILE A 69 0.62 -4.37 4.14
C ILE A 69 -0.53 -3.74 4.93
N VAL A 70 -1.73 -3.73 4.34
CA VAL A 70 -2.97 -3.35 5.02
C VAL A 70 -3.81 -4.58 5.26
N ASN A 71 -4.04 -4.88 6.55
CA ASN A 71 -4.86 -6.01 6.99
C ASN A 71 -6.24 -5.51 7.41
N PRO A 72 -7.34 -6.04 6.86
CA PRO A 72 -8.69 -5.65 7.23
C PRO A 72 -9.13 -6.19 8.59
N VAL A 73 -10.23 -5.64 9.11
CA VAL A 73 -10.81 -6.00 10.41
C VAL A 73 -11.31 -7.44 10.46
N ASN A 74 -11.82 -7.93 9.35
CA ASN A 74 -12.38 -9.29 9.20
C ASN A 74 -11.46 -10.26 8.46
N GLY A 75 -10.21 -9.84 8.18
CA GLY A 75 -9.17 -10.69 7.63
C GLY A 75 -8.53 -11.63 8.65
N ALA A 76 -7.57 -12.44 8.23
CA ALA A 76 -6.81 -13.31 9.13
C ALA A 76 -6.17 -12.50 10.26
N GLY A 77 -6.52 -12.87 11.47
CA GLY A 77 -6.04 -12.20 12.68
C GLY A 77 -6.87 -10.98 13.11
N LYS A 78 -7.90 -10.55 12.38
CA LYS A 78 -8.88 -9.49 12.76
C LYS A 78 -8.20 -8.24 13.34
N LYS A 79 -7.18 -7.71 12.67
CA LYS A 79 -6.31 -6.72 13.28
C LYS A 79 -6.57 -5.27 12.89
N ASN A 80 -7.17 -5.00 11.73
CA ASN A 80 -7.37 -3.65 11.20
C ASN A 80 -6.12 -2.76 11.32
N ILE A 81 -4.99 -3.24 10.79
CA ILE A 81 -3.68 -2.61 10.94
C ILE A 81 -2.95 -2.42 9.63
N ALA A 82 -2.10 -1.40 9.58
CA ALA A 82 -1.04 -1.25 8.59
C ALA A 82 0.31 -1.73 9.16
N ARG A 83 1.10 -2.38 8.33
CA ARG A 83 2.43 -2.88 8.67
C ARG A 83 3.42 -2.50 7.59
N TRP A 84 4.64 -2.15 8.00
CA TRP A 84 5.73 -1.79 7.10
C TRP A 84 6.82 -2.85 7.14
N TYR A 85 7.29 -3.20 5.96
CA TYR A 85 8.40 -4.11 5.77
C TYR A 85 9.44 -3.48 4.87
N LYS A 86 10.68 -3.92 5.02
CA LYS A 86 11.71 -3.80 4.00
C LYS A 86 12.22 -5.17 3.61
N ARG A 87 12.64 -5.29 2.39
CA ARG A 87 13.40 -6.43 1.90
C ARG A 87 14.78 -5.98 1.48
N GLU A 88 15.79 -6.69 1.95
CA GLU A 88 17.19 -6.48 1.61
C GLU A 88 17.77 -7.80 1.07
N GLY A 89 18.24 -7.76 -0.22
CA GLY A 89 18.99 -8.85 -0.83
C GLY A 89 18.17 -9.95 -1.48
N GLU A 90 18.89 -10.78 -2.23
CA GLU A 90 18.33 -11.85 -3.06
C GLU A 90 17.78 -13.03 -2.25
N ASP A 91 18.25 -13.22 -1.02
CA ASP A 91 17.78 -14.30 -0.17
C ASP A 91 16.34 -14.06 0.30
N ARG A 92 15.45 -14.96 -0.07
CA ARG A 92 14.03 -14.97 0.31
C ARG A 92 13.78 -14.91 1.82
N GLY A 93 14.84 -15.00 2.63
CA GLY A 93 14.79 -15.01 4.10
C GLY A 93 14.96 -13.67 4.81
N THR A 94 15.37 -12.61 4.14
CA THR A 94 15.68 -11.31 4.78
C THR A 94 14.54 -10.29 4.72
N TRP A 95 13.39 -10.67 5.23
CA TRP A 95 12.28 -9.76 5.47
C TRP A 95 12.39 -9.15 6.85
N THR A 96 12.52 -7.86 6.95
CA THR A 96 12.50 -7.15 8.22
C THR A 96 11.19 -6.39 8.36
N GLU A 97 10.39 -6.74 9.35
CA GLU A 97 9.22 -5.95 9.73
C GLU A 97 9.64 -4.84 10.69
N TYR A 98 9.20 -3.63 10.42
CA TYR A 98 9.32 -2.52 11.35
C TYR A 98 8.15 -2.56 12.35
N ILE A 99 8.29 -3.40 13.38
CA ILE A 99 7.23 -3.68 14.37
C ILE A 99 6.81 -2.40 15.10
N GLU A 100 7.75 -1.52 15.35
CA GLU A 100 7.53 -0.21 15.99
C GLU A 100 6.67 0.74 15.16
N HIS A 101 6.50 0.46 13.88
CA HIS A 101 5.70 1.25 12.95
C HIS A 101 4.39 0.57 12.54
N ARG A 102 3.97 -0.46 13.24
CA ARG A 102 2.60 -0.97 13.11
C ARG A 102 1.62 0.11 13.57
N ALA A 103 0.59 0.35 12.80
CA ALA A 103 -0.43 1.32 13.13
C ALA A 103 -1.82 0.71 12.99
N GLU A 104 -2.70 1.02 13.93
CA GLU A 104 -4.13 0.76 13.77
C GLU A 104 -4.70 1.69 12.70
N LEU A 105 -5.58 1.15 11.87
CA LEU A 105 -6.26 1.96 10.86
C LEU A 105 -7.33 2.83 11.54
N PRO A 106 -7.41 4.12 11.22
CA PRO A 106 -8.35 5.05 11.85
C PRO A 106 -9.81 4.81 11.44
N ILE A 107 -10.01 3.92 10.49
CA ILE A 107 -11.32 3.45 10.03
C ILE A 107 -11.30 1.94 9.93
N PRO A 108 -12.43 1.24 10.15
CA PRO A 108 -12.49 -0.19 9.89
C PRO A 108 -12.38 -0.44 8.37
N VAL A 109 -11.38 -1.23 7.98
CA VAL A 109 -11.25 -1.75 6.62
C VAL A 109 -11.90 -3.12 6.57
N GLU A 110 -13.00 -3.20 5.85
CA GLU A 110 -13.84 -4.39 5.71
C GLU A 110 -13.75 -4.92 4.29
N THR A 111 -14.06 -6.19 4.10
CA THR A 111 -14.31 -6.75 2.77
C THR A 111 -15.58 -6.17 2.15
N LYS A 112 -15.72 -6.24 0.83
CA LYS A 112 -16.88 -5.76 0.06
C LYS A 112 -17.11 -4.23 0.14
N ALA A 113 -16.07 -3.46 0.45
CA ALA A 113 -16.13 -2.01 0.41
C ALA A 113 -14.91 -1.44 -0.34
N TRP A 114 -15.10 -0.28 -0.98
CA TRP A 114 -14.05 0.46 -1.65
C TRP A 114 -13.35 1.42 -0.70
N TYR A 115 -12.04 1.46 -0.79
CA TYR A 115 -11.18 2.39 -0.05
C TYR A 115 -10.19 3.06 -0.98
N THR A 116 -9.81 4.28 -0.66
CA THR A 116 -8.68 4.97 -1.29
C THR A 116 -7.52 4.95 -0.31
N LEU A 117 -6.37 4.47 -0.77
CA LEU A 117 -5.10 4.46 -0.05
C LEU A 117 -4.16 5.48 -0.70
N SER A 118 -3.45 6.26 0.14
CA SER A 118 -2.41 7.16 -0.34
C SER A 118 -1.14 6.97 0.46
N ILE A 119 -0.01 6.82 -0.23
CA ILE A 119 1.33 6.71 0.33
C ILE A 119 2.15 7.88 -0.18
N LEU A 120 2.74 8.65 0.72
CA LEU A 120 3.66 9.73 0.39
C LEU A 120 5.07 9.36 0.83
N GLY A 121 6.05 9.52 -0.05
CA GLY A 121 7.47 9.29 0.23
C GLY A 121 8.28 10.55 -0.03
N ARG A 122 9.03 11.02 0.99
CA ARG A 122 9.97 12.14 0.89
C ARG A 122 11.28 11.75 1.54
N GLY A 123 12.34 11.60 0.73
CA GLY A 123 13.60 11.05 1.23
C GLY A 123 13.37 9.74 1.98
N SER A 124 13.74 9.68 3.24
CA SER A 124 13.54 8.51 4.11
C SER A 124 12.22 8.50 4.89
N ASN A 125 11.35 9.49 4.69
CA ASN A 125 10.08 9.61 5.43
C ASN A 125 8.92 9.16 4.55
N PHE A 126 8.00 8.42 5.16
CA PHE A 126 6.81 7.90 4.51
C PHE A 126 5.58 8.20 5.36
N GLU A 127 4.48 8.52 4.70
CA GLU A 127 3.20 8.76 5.34
C GLU A 127 2.13 7.92 4.65
N LEU A 128 1.20 7.41 5.44
CA LEU A 128 0.07 6.62 4.98
C LEU A 128 -1.24 7.32 5.33
N TYR A 129 -2.12 7.38 4.36
CA TYR A 129 -3.48 7.90 4.50
C TYR A 129 -4.49 6.91 3.94
N ILE A 130 -5.68 6.88 4.51
CA ILE A 130 -6.79 6.03 4.08
C ILE A 130 -8.13 6.75 4.23
N LYS A 131 -9.06 6.41 3.35
CA LYS A 131 -10.49 6.78 3.48
C LYS A 131 -11.37 5.71 2.84
N ARG A 132 -12.65 5.70 3.17
CA ARG A 132 -13.64 5.07 2.28
C ARG A 132 -13.71 5.87 0.97
N LYS A 133 -13.94 5.19 -0.15
CA LYS A 133 -13.90 5.85 -1.47
C LYS A 133 -14.89 7.01 -1.58
N GLU A 134 -16.05 6.88 -0.95
CA GLU A 134 -17.11 7.88 -0.90
C GLU A 134 -16.86 9.05 0.06
N GLU A 135 -15.90 8.92 0.98
CA GLU A 135 -15.57 9.99 1.91
C GLU A 135 -14.79 11.12 1.22
N ALA A 136 -15.06 12.36 1.61
CA ALA A 136 -14.40 13.53 1.02
C ALA A 136 -12.93 13.65 1.44
N SER A 137 -12.58 13.27 2.68
CA SER A 137 -11.26 13.49 3.26
C SER A 137 -10.58 12.19 3.68
N SER A 138 -9.26 12.14 3.51
CA SER A 138 -8.42 11.04 3.96
C SER A 138 -7.98 11.25 5.41
N LYS A 139 -7.90 10.15 6.17
CA LYS A 139 -7.38 10.13 7.53
C LYS A 139 -5.94 9.63 7.52
N LYS A 140 -5.07 10.31 8.25
CA LYS A 140 -3.69 9.86 8.44
C LYS A 140 -3.69 8.60 9.29
N VAL A 141 -3.00 7.58 8.80
CA VAL A 141 -2.80 6.32 9.54
C VAL A 141 -1.54 6.41 10.38
N CYS A 142 -0.41 6.73 9.74
CA CYS A 142 0.88 6.81 10.41
C CYS A 142 1.89 7.57 9.56
N ALA A 143 3.01 7.92 10.19
CA ALA A 143 4.24 8.29 9.53
C ALA A 143 5.33 7.29 9.94
N TRP A 144 6.22 6.99 9.01
CA TRP A 144 7.33 6.10 9.23
C TRP A 144 8.62 6.70 8.63
N ARG A 145 9.74 6.44 9.28
CA ARG A 145 11.05 6.86 8.80
C ARG A 145 12.02 5.68 8.75
N ASP A 146 12.69 5.49 7.61
CA ASP A 146 13.87 4.64 7.54
C ASP A 146 15.13 5.48 7.77
N PRO A 147 15.77 5.40 8.94
CA PRO A 147 16.95 6.22 9.24
C PRO A 147 18.15 5.91 8.35
N LYS A 148 18.18 4.73 7.74
CA LYS A 148 19.25 4.30 6.85
C LYS A 148 19.00 4.69 5.39
N ASN A 149 17.76 5.04 5.04
CA ASN A 149 17.34 5.32 3.66
C ASN A 149 17.85 4.28 2.65
N LEU A 150 17.67 3.02 2.98
CA LEU A 150 18.28 1.88 2.27
C LEU A 150 17.85 1.78 0.80
N HIS A 151 16.65 2.20 0.50
CA HIS A 151 16.10 2.20 -0.86
C HIS A 151 15.72 3.64 -1.25
N PRO A 152 16.69 4.45 -1.73
CA PRO A 152 16.46 5.87 -1.98
C PRO A 152 15.61 6.14 -3.22
N GLY A 153 15.33 5.13 -4.04
CA GLY A 153 14.46 5.22 -5.21
C GLY A 153 14.23 3.87 -5.86
N GLY A 154 13.20 3.77 -6.67
CA GLY A 154 12.83 2.54 -7.37
C GLY A 154 11.43 2.61 -7.95
N VAL A 155 10.97 1.51 -8.53
CA VAL A 155 9.62 1.37 -9.10
C VAL A 155 8.57 1.12 -8.02
N MET A 156 7.30 1.31 -8.39
CA MET A 156 6.14 0.99 -7.58
C MET A 156 5.48 -0.28 -8.08
N GLY A 157 4.80 -1.00 -7.20
CA GLY A 157 4.14 -2.24 -7.59
C GLY A 157 3.18 -2.77 -6.54
N ILE A 158 2.69 -3.95 -6.83
CA ILE A 158 1.83 -4.75 -5.95
C ILE A 158 2.53 -6.07 -5.72
N HIS A 159 2.51 -6.52 -4.49
CA HIS A 159 2.92 -7.86 -4.13
C HIS A 159 1.69 -8.73 -3.90
N THR A 160 1.65 -9.90 -4.50
CA THR A 160 0.61 -10.89 -4.23
C THR A 160 1.24 -12.11 -3.58
N ASN A 161 0.73 -12.47 -2.43
CA ASN A 161 1.15 -13.65 -1.72
C ASN A 161 -0.09 -14.49 -1.39
N GLN A 162 -0.05 -15.78 -1.73
CA GLN A 162 -1.02 -16.81 -1.36
C GLN A 162 -2.50 -16.37 -1.27
N LEU A 163 -3.31 -16.75 -2.25
CA LEU A 163 -4.79 -16.72 -2.15
C LEU A 163 -5.41 -15.36 -1.82
N GLN A 164 -4.78 -14.27 -2.31
CA GLN A 164 -5.33 -12.94 -2.12
C GLN A 164 -6.27 -12.60 -3.26
N HIS A 165 -7.49 -12.16 -2.91
CA HIS A 165 -8.46 -11.67 -3.86
C HIS A 165 -8.80 -10.22 -3.55
N TYR A 166 -8.44 -9.32 -4.46
CA TYR A 166 -8.79 -7.91 -4.38
C TYR A 166 -8.82 -7.27 -5.76
N HIS A 167 -9.55 -6.18 -5.87
CA HIS A 167 -9.52 -5.31 -7.04
C HIS A 167 -8.72 -4.07 -6.73
N ILE A 168 -8.03 -3.55 -7.73
CA ILE A 168 -7.37 -2.25 -7.70
C ILE A 168 -7.87 -1.43 -8.88
N ASP A 169 -8.09 -0.13 -8.61
CA ASP A 169 -8.54 0.84 -9.59
C ASP A 169 -7.89 2.20 -9.33
N ASN A 170 -8.00 3.10 -10.30
CA ASN A 170 -7.56 4.50 -10.18
C ASN A 170 -6.13 4.68 -9.66
N VAL A 171 -5.21 3.82 -10.09
CA VAL A 171 -3.80 3.92 -9.68
C VAL A 171 -3.19 5.20 -10.28
N LYS A 172 -2.75 6.09 -9.39
CA LYS A 172 -2.06 7.32 -9.74
C LYS A 172 -0.71 7.36 -9.02
N ILE A 173 0.34 7.64 -9.76
CA ILE A 173 1.69 7.80 -9.22
C ILE A 173 2.17 9.19 -9.60
N TYR A 174 2.64 9.92 -8.61
CA TYR A 174 3.14 11.29 -8.72
C TYR A 174 4.62 11.32 -8.39
N ASP A 175 5.40 12.11 -9.10
CA ASP A 175 6.81 12.38 -8.81
C ASP A 175 7.00 13.40 -7.66
N LYS A 176 5.90 14.03 -7.24
CA LYS A 176 5.86 14.95 -6.09
C LYS A 176 4.73 14.54 -5.13
N PRO A 177 5.07 14.27 -3.86
CA PRO A 177 4.06 13.90 -2.86
C PRO A 177 2.98 14.97 -2.65
N THR A 178 3.30 16.24 -2.95
CA THR A 178 2.37 17.38 -2.81
C THR A 178 1.25 17.39 -3.84
N GLU A 179 1.35 16.60 -4.89
CA GLU A 179 0.32 16.50 -5.94
C GLU A 179 -0.80 15.53 -5.57
N VAL A 180 -0.62 14.74 -4.50
CA VAL A 180 -1.66 13.84 -4.01
C VAL A 180 -2.75 14.64 -3.31
N GLU A 181 -3.97 14.51 -3.80
CA GLU A 181 -5.15 15.15 -3.21
C GLU A 181 -5.64 14.36 -1.99
N LEU A 182 -5.18 14.73 -0.81
CA LEU A 182 -5.59 14.05 0.42
C LEU A 182 -6.90 14.57 1.00
N ASN A 183 -7.24 15.86 0.73
CA ASN A 183 -8.39 16.54 1.34
C ASN A 183 -8.48 16.28 2.86
N VAL A 184 -7.33 16.35 3.56
CA VAL A 184 -7.23 16.09 5.01
C VAL A 184 -8.00 17.15 5.78
N GLU A 185 -8.70 16.76 6.84
CA GLU A 185 -9.41 17.68 7.71
C GLU A 185 -8.46 18.74 8.29
N SER A 186 -8.98 19.97 8.49
CA SER A 186 -8.18 21.16 8.78
C SER A 186 -7.27 21.08 9.99
N HIS A 187 -7.59 20.24 10.97
CA HIS A 187 -6.78 20.06 12.18
C HIS A 187 -5.42 19.36 11.92
N GLU A 188 -5.33 18.54 10.90
CA GLU A 188 -4.09 17.84 10.53
C GLU A 188 -3.21 18.68 9.58
N LYS A 189 -3.80 19.60 8.82
CA LYS A 189 -3.05 20.50 7.92
C LYS A 189 -2.11 21.45 8.69
N LEU A 190 -2.49 21.89 9.88
CA LEU A 190 -1.67 22.79 10.70
C LEU A 190 -0.40 22.10 11.25
N ALA A 191 -0.50 20.84 11.64
CA ALA A 191 0.66 20.09 12.14
C ALA A 191 1.72 19.82 11.07
N ALA A 192 1.32 19.64 9.81
CA ALA A 192 2.23 19.40 8.70
C ALA A 192 3.02 20.64 8.25
N ILE A 193 2.51 21.86 8.54
CA ILE A 193 3.13 23.14 8.16
C ILE A 193 4.28 23.53 9.12
N TRP A 194 4.22 23.10 10.40
CA TRP A 194 5.17 23.48 11.45
C TRP A 194 6.34 22.48 11.64
N ALA A 195 6.42 21.43 10.84
CA ALA A 195 7.46 20.41 10.91
C ALA A 195 8.57 20.57 9.85
N ASN A 196 8.71 21.78 9.27
CA ASN A 196 9.80 22.13 8.35
C ASN A 196 10.95 22.82 9.05
#